data_b2fb3cac3f8dff16a868d2a1a5c52b4d
#
_entry.id   b2fb3cac3f8dff16a868d2a1a5c52b4d
#
_cell.length_a   1.000
_cell.length_b   1.000
_cell.length_c   1.000
_cell.angle_alpha   90.00
_cell.angle_beta   90.00
_cell.angle_gamma   90.00
#
_symmetry.space_group_name_H-M   'P 1'
#
loop_
_entity.id
_entity.type
_entity.pdbx_description
1 polymer ?
#
loop_
_entity_poly.entity_id
_entity_poly.type
_entity_poly.pdbx_seq_one_letter_code
_entity_poly.pdbx_strand_id
1 'polypeptide(L)'
;MRKIIIIVLASFILNNCGYTPIYSSKEKNFYIEKISQKNTSKLNSKIANNLKIFSNENSQNIIEIEINSVKKIEITQKDDKGDPSRFQMTIVLNVNIINENYNKTQSFSSSFNYSNNSDKFALKQYEKEIENNLINKIVEKSVVYLSDL
;
A
#
# COMPACT_ATOMS: atom_id res chain seq x y z
N MET A 1 8.60 -22.31 46.35
CA MET A 1 8.27 -23.05 45.11
C MET A 1 6.88 -22.69 44.53
N ARG A 2 5.78 -22.70 45.32
CA ARG A 2 4.41 -22.33 44.81
C ARG A 2 4.32 -20.94 44.16
N LYS A 3 5.00 -19.93 44.72
CA LYS A 3 4.97 -18.55 44.15
C LYS A 3 5.70 -18.42 42.80
N ILE A 4 6.77 -19.20 42.61
CA ILE A 4 7.55 -19.21 41.36
C ILE A 4 6.73 -19.86 40.22
N ILE A 5 5.97 -20.90 40.51
CA ILE A 5 5.10 -21.60 39.56
C ILE A 5 3.99 -20.66 39.04
N ILE A 6 3.42 -19.84 39.93
CA ILE A 6 2.38 -18.86 39.55
C ILE A 6 2.93 -17.78 38.64
N ILE A 7 4.15 -17.30 38.87
CA ILE A 7 4.81 -16.29 38.03
C ILE A 7 5.12 -16.85 36.63
N VAL A 8 5.60 -18.11 36.56
CA VAL A 8 5.86 -18.77 35.27
C VAL A 8 4.55 -19.02 34.50
N LEU A 9 3.48 -19.42 35.19
CA LEU A 9 2.17 -19.64 34.57
C LEU A 9 1.57 -18.31 34.04
N ALA A 10 1.73 -17.21 34.78
CA ALA A 10 1.26 -15.87 34.37
C ALA A 10 2.04 -15.34 33.14
N SER A 11 3.34 -15.68 33.00
CA SER A 11 4.15 -15.28 31.83
C SER A 11 3.71 -15.95 30.52
N PHE A 12 3.09 -17.13 30.56
CA PHE A 12 2.55 -17.81 29.38
C PHE A 12 1.24 -17.20 28.86
N ILE A 13 0.50 -16.47 29.69
CA ILE A 13 -0.77 -15.86 29.31
C ILE A 13 -0.54 -14.54 28.54
N LEU A 14 0.62 -13.89 28.71
CA LEU A 14 0.95 -12.60 28.09
C LEU A 14 1.45 -12.70 26.64
N ASN A 15 1.68 -13.90 26.10
CA ASN A 15 2.17 -14.10 24.74
C ASN A 15 1.06 -14.15 23.67
N ASN A 16 -0.22 -14.03 24.06
CA ASN A 16 -1.33 -13.94 23.13
C ASN A 16 -1.56 -12.49 22.66
N CYS A 17 -0.52 -11.85 22.13
CA CYS A 17 -0.72 -10.68 21.28
C CYS A 17 -1.22 -11.18 19.93
N GLY A 18 -2.52 -11.47 19.86
CA GLY A 18 -3.22 -11.92 18.66
C GLY A 18 -3.29 -10.81 17.60
N TYR A 19 -2.14 -10.38 17.10
CA TYR A 19 -2.09 -9.57 15.87
C TYR A 19 -2.36 -10.52 14.70
N THR A 20 -3.63 -10.73 14.39
CA THR A 20 -4.01 -11.26 13.08
C THR A 20 -3.92 -10.10 12.11
N PRO A 21 -3.03 -10.14 11.11
CA PRO A 21 -3.02 -9.14 10.07
C PRO A 21 -4.40 -9.18 9.39
N ILE A 22 -5.11 -8.05 9.42
CA ILE A 22 -6.48 -7.88 8.92
C ILE A 22 -6.61 -8.32 7.44
N TYR A 23 -5.48 -8.46 6.76
CA TYR A 23 -5.39 -8.81 5.34
C TYR A 23 -5.16 -10.31 5.05
N SER A 24 -4.93 -11.15 6.06
CA SER A 24 -4.68 -12.58 5.84
C SER A 24 -5.96 -13.42 5.77
N SER A 25 -7.11 -12.88 6.18
CA SER A 25 -8.36 -13.63 6.35
C SER A 25 -9.51 -13.24 5.41
N LYS A 26 -9.41 -12.15 4.64
CA LYS A 26 -10.38 -11.92 3.55
C LYS A 26 -10.01 -12.82 2.38
N GLU A 27 -10.87 -13.79 2.10
CA GLU A 27 -10.81 -14.55 0.85
C GLU A 27 -10.74 -13.54 -0.30
N LYS A 28 -9.77 -13.74 -1.17
CA LYS A 28 -9.57 -12.91 -2.35
C LYS A 28 -10.69 -13.25 -3.34
N ASN A 29 -11.80 -12.52 -3.28
CA ASN A 29 -13.01 -12.84 -4.02
C ASN A 29 -13.05 -12.22 -5.42
N PHE A 30 -11.90 -11.92 -6.01
CA PHE A 30 -11.81 -11.39 -7.37
C PHE A 30 -10.65 -12.02 -8.15
N TYR A 31 -10.84 -12.11 -9.45
CA TYR A 31 -9.81 -12.46 -10.42
C TYR A 31 -9.58 -11.30 -11.38
N ILE A 32 -8.34 -10.84 -11.47
CA ILE A 32 -7.95 -9.80 -12.44
C ILE A 32 -7.52 -10.50 -13.73
N GLU A 33 -8.38 -10.51 -14.71
CA GLU A 33 -8.10 -11.07 -16.02
C GLU A 33 -7.07 -10.23 -16.80
N LYS A 34 -7.23 -8.90 -16.74
CA LYS A 34 -6.37 -7.98 -17.46
C LYS A 34 -6.07 -6.72 -16.65
N ILE A 35 -4.79 -6.30 -16.67
CA ILE A 35 -4.37 -4.99 -16.18
C ILE A 35 -3.84 -4.18 -17.34
N SER A 36 -4.55 -3.11 -17.68
CA SER A 36 -4.09 -2.10 -18.63
C SER A 36 -3.53 -0.87 -17.89
N GLN A 37 -2.60 -0.17 -18.50
CA GLN A 37 -1.96 1.02 -17.94
C GLN A 37 -2.21 2.19 -18.87
N LYS A 38 -2.84 3.25 -18.36
CA LYS A 38 -3.09 4.48 -19.15
C LYS A 38 -1.79 5.13 -19.60
N ASN A 39 -0.76 5.07 -18.75
CA ASN A 39 0.61 5.52 -19.04
C ASN A 39 1.60 4.43 -18.63
N THR A 40 2.53 4.10 -19.51
CA THR A 40 3.61 3.15 -19.18
C THR A 40 4.63 3.84 -18.28
N SER A 41 4.58 3.55 -16.98
CA SER A 41 5.52 4.07 -15.99
C SER A 41 6.03 2.95 -15.08
N LYS A 42 7.23 3.13 -14.54
CA LYS A 42 7.79 2.19 -13.53
C LYS A 42 6.87 2.07 -12.31
N LEU A 43 6.20 3.16 -11.93
CA LEU A 43 5.27 3.19 -10.81
C LEU A 43 4.03 2.33 -11.10
N ASN A 44 3.39 2.50 -12.27
CA ASN A 44 2.26 1.68 -12.68
C ASN A 44 2.64 0.19 -12.76
N SER A 45 3.81 -0.13 -13.31
CA SER A 45 4.27 -1.52 -13.42
C SER A 45 4.48 -2.17 -12.05
N LYS A 46 5.04 -1.44 -11.07
CA LYS A 46 5.18 -1.94 -9.69
C LYS A 46 3.80 -2.20 -9.06
N ILE A 47 2.87 -1.26 -9.20
CA ILE A 47 1.51 -1.39 -8.66
C ILE A 47 0.79 -2.56 -9.32
N ALA A 48 0.84 -2.68 -10.64
CA ALA A 48 0.22 -3.79 -11.38
C ALA A 48 0.74 -5.16 -10.93
N ASN A 49 2.05 -5.30 -10.77
CA ASN A 49 2.66 -6.54 -10.31
C ASN A 49 2.21 -6.89 -8.88
N ASN A 50 2.13 -5.90 -7.99
CA ASN A 50 1.67 -6.13 -6.62
C ASN A 50 0.18 -6.48 -6.58
N LEU A 51 -0.67 -5.87 -7.41
CA LEU A 51 -2.10 -6.21 -7.49
C LEU A 51 -2.33 -7.64 -7.98
N LYS A 52 -1.53 -8.11 -8.96
CA LYS A 52 -1.63 -9.49 -9.47
C LYS A 52 -1.41 -10.55 -8.40
N ILE A 53 -0.57 -10.30 -7.39
CA ILE A 53 -0.30 -11.24 -6.30
C ILE A 53 -1.58 -11.53 -5.48
N PHE A 54 -2.52 -10.59 -5.47
CA PHE A 54 -3.79 -10.71 -4.74
C PHE A 54 -4.94 -11.22 -5.60
N SER A 55 -4.73 -11.48 -6.89
CA SER A 55 -5.72 -12.07 -7.78
C SER A 55 -5.91 -13.55 -7.50
N ASN A 56 -7.16 -14.03 -7.45
CA ASN A 56 -7.50 -15.44 -7.23
C ASN A 56 -8.13 -16.02 -8.49
N GLU A 57 -7.40 -16.91 -9.18
CA GLU A 57 -7.85 -17.54 -10.43
C GLU A 57 -9.11 -18.40 -10.27
N ASN A 58 -9.44 -18.81 -9.04
CA ASN A 58 -10.65 -19.59 -8.76
C ASN A 58 -11.88 -18.72 -8.45
N SER A 59 -11.73 -17.38 -8.45
CA SER A 59 -12.86 -16.49 -8.22
C SER A 59 -13.77 -16.38 -9.43
N GLN A 60 -15.08 -16.38 -9.20
CA GLN A 60 -16.10 -16.13 -10.22
C GLN A 60 -16.28 -14.63 -10.53
N ASN A 61 -15.78 -13.74 -9.68
CA ASN A 61 -15.80 -12.30 -9.91
C ASN A 61 -14.60 -11.91 -10.79
N ILE A 62 -14.77 -11.98 -12.10
CA ILE A 62 -13.74 -11.67 -13.10
C ILE A 62 -13.84 -10.16 -13.40
N ILE A 63 -12.70 -9.47 -13.30
CA ILE A 63 -12.60 -8.03 -13.56
C ILE A 63 -11.42 -7.71 -14.46
N GLU A 64 -11.60 -6.72 -15.32
CA GLU A 64 -10.51 -6.02 -15.97
C GLU A 64 -10.28 -4.69 -15.25
N ILE A 65 -9.02 -4.28 -15.13
CA ILE A 65 -8.70 -2.97 -14.54
C ILE A 65 -7.79 -2.16 -15.46
N GLU A 66 -8.07 -0.86 -15.53
CA GLU A 66 -7.15 0.12 -16.09
C GLU A 66 -6.60 0.99 -14.95
N ILE A 67 -5.28 1.10 -14.85
CA ILE A 67 -4.64 1.85 -13.78
C ILE A 67 -3.88 3.07 -14.31
N ASN A 68 -3.91 4.14 -13.53
CA ASN A 68 -3.09 5.33 -13.73
C ASN A 68 -2.61 5.85 -12.37
N SER A 69 -1.29 5.94 -12.19
CA SER A 69 -0.72 6.44 -10.95
C SER A 69 0.17 7.67 -11.16
N VAL A 70 0.17 8.54 -10.15
CA VAL A 70 0.98 9.75 -10.11
C VAL A 70 1.71 9.81 -8.77
N LYS A 71 3.02 10.09 -8.81
CA LYS A 71 3.83 10.42 -7.64
C LYS A 71 4.12 11.92 -7.64
N LYS A 72 3.91 12.57 -6.49
CA LYS A 72 4.21 13.99 -6.25
C LYS A 72 5.08 14.12 -5.01
N ILE A 73 6.08 14.99 -5.08
CA ILE A 73 6.89 15.40 -3.93
C ILE A 73 6.77 16.91 -3.80
N GLU A 74 6.34 17.37 -2.62
CA GLU A 74 6.14 18.79 -2.32
C GLU A 74 6.98 19.20 -1.12
N ILE A 75 7.46 20.43 -1.14
CA ILE A 75 8.13 21.05 0.02
C ILE A 75 7.04 21.47 0.99
N THR A 76 7.06 20.93 2.21
CA THR A 76 6.08 21.26 3.27
C THR A 76 6.62 22.23 4.30
N GLN A 77 7.97 22.35 4.40
CA GLN A 77 8.62 23.28 5.31
C GLN A 77 9.98 23.72 4.75
N LYS A 78 10.34 24.97 5.01
CA LYS A 78 11.67 25.53 4.75
C LYS A 78 12.33 25.90 6.07
N ASP A 79 13.66 25.94 6.08
CA ASP A 79 14.46 26.44 7.20
C ASP A 79 14.55 27.99 7.19
N ASP A 80 15.28 28.55 8.17
CA ASP A 80 15.46 30.00 8.32
C ASP A 80 16.23 30.66 7.16
N LYS A 81 16.91 29.85 6.34
CA LYS A 81 17.62 30.31 5.14
C LYS A 81 16.78 30.18 3.86
N GLY A 82 15.58 29.63 3.99
CA GLY A 82 14.68 29.40 2.86
C GLY A 82 14.91 28.07 2.14
N ASP A 83 15.82 27.21 2.62
CA ASP A 83 16.09 25.92 2.05
C ASP A 83 15.03 24.88 2.49
N PRO A 84 14.69 23.90 1.62
CA PRO A 84 13.75 22.85 1.97
C PRO A 84 14.23 22.04 3.17
N SER A 85 13.42 21.98 4.24
CA SER A 85 13.70 21.21 5.44
C SER A 85 12.81 19.99 5.59
N ARG A 86 11.58 20.01 5.02
CA ARG A 86 10.66 18.88 4.98
C ARG A 86 9.97 18.75 3.64
N PHE A 87 9.68 17.49 3.28
CA PHE A 87 8.97 17.12 2.08
C PHE A 87 7.76 16.24 2.43
N GLN A 88 6.79 16.22 1.52
CA GLN A 88 5.72 15.24 1.50
C GLN A 88 5.76 14.50 0.17
N MET A 89 5.86 13.17 0.21
CA MET A 89 5.63 12.31 -0.94
C MET A 89 4.19 11.84 -0.91
N THR A 90 3.47 12.01 -2.01
CA THR A 90 2.11 11.51 -2.22
C THR A 90 2.08 10.63 -3.46
N ILE A 91 1.45 9.46 -3.36
CA ILE A 91 1.11 8.62 -4.51
C ILE A 91 -0.41 8.56 -4.59
N VAL A 92 -0.93 8.79 -5.80
CA VAL A 92 -2.35 8.64 -6.14
C VAL A 92 -2.46 7.56 -7.19
N LEU A 93 -3.38 6.62 -7.00
CA LEU A 93 -3.74 5.57 -7.94
C LEU A 93 -5.20 5.71 -8.31
N ASN A 94 -5.48 5.90 -9.59
CA ASN A 94 -6.83 5.81 -10.15
C ASN A 94 -6.98 4.44 -10.80
N VAL A 95 -8.02 3.72 -10.41
CA VAL A 95 -8.37 2.41 -10.95
C VAL A 95 -9.74 2.53 -11.60
N ASN A 96 -9.81 2.22 -12.88
CA ASN A 96 -11.06 1.99 -13.60
C ASN A 96 -11.30 0.48 -13.64
N ILE A 97 -12.41 0.03 -13.09
CA ILE A 97 -12.77 -1.38 -12.90
C ILE A 97 -13.90 -1.69 -13.84
N ILE A 98 -13.70 -2.66 -14.71
CA ILE A 98 -14.61 -3.07 -15.75
C ILE A 98 -15.00 -4.53 -15.49
N ASN A 99 -16.29 -4.77 -15.42
CA ASN A 99 -16.90 -6.10 -15.34
C ASN A 99 -18.11 -6.10 -16.28
N GLU A 100 -18.67 -7.27 -16.61
CA GLU A 100 -19.84 -7.38 -17.48
C GLU A 100 -21.03 -6.52 -17.03
N ASN A 101 -21.19 -6.31 -15.71
CA ASN A 101 -22.34 -5.64 -15.11
C ASN A 101 -22.09 -4.18 -14.73
N TYR A 102 -20.82 -3.73 -14.67
CA TYR A 102 -20.50 -2.38 -14.22
C TYR A 102 -19.14 -1.85 -14.72
N ASN A 103 -19.06 -0.53 -14.75
CA ASN A 103 -17.81 0.21 -14.96
C ASN A 103 -17.71 1.25 -13.83
N LYS A 104 -16.71 1.11 -12.96
CA LYS A 104 -16.52 1.98 -11.79
C LYS A 104 -15.10 2.53 -11.76
N THR A 105 -14.97 3.80 -11.42
CA THR A 105 -13.67 4.43 -11.17
C THR A 105 -13.50 4.72 -9.69
N GLN A 106 -12.37 4.30 -9.13
CA GLN A 106 -12.00 4.56 -7.74
C GLN A 106 -10.60 5.14 -7.66
N SER A 107 -10.41 6.11 -6.76
CA SER A 107 -9.12 6.74 -6.48
C SER A 107 -8.63 6.38 -5.09
N PHE A 108 -7.36 6.00 -4.99
CA PHE A 108 -6.67 5.70 -3.75
C PHE A 108 -5.47 6.63 -3.60
N SER A 109 -5.25 7.13 -2.40
CA SER A 109 -4.13 8.01 -2.10
C SER A 109 -3.43 7.60 -0.82
N SER A 110 -2.12 7.79 -0.80
CA SER A 110 -1.30 7.65 0.40
C SER A 110 -0.16 8.65 0.38
N SER A 111 0.17 9.24 1.54
CA SER A 111 1.24 10.23 1.66
C SER A 111 2.10 9.96 2.89
N PHE A 112 3.33 10.49 2.85
CA PHE A 112 4.30 10.42 3.94
C PHE A 112 5.15 11.68 3.97
N ASN A 113 5.32 12.24 5.17
CA ASN A 113 6.19 13.40 5.41
C ASN A 113 7.57 12.93 5.88
N TYR A 114 8.63 13.53 5.33
CA TYR A 114 9.99 13.20 5.69
C TYR A 114 10.89 14.45 5.70
N SER A 115 11.98 14.37 6.46
CA SER A 115 12.94 15.46 6.57
C SER A 115 13.95 15.41 5.43
N ASN A 116 14.45 16.58 5.04
CA ASN A 116 15.59 16.68 4.15
C ASN A 116 16.85 16.08 4.81
N ASN A 117 17.78 15.61 3.98
CA ASN A 117 19.09 15.14 4.42
C ASN A 117 20.16 15.82 3.57
N SER A 118 21.25 16.26 4.20
CA SER A 118 22.41 16.83 3.51
C SER A 118 23.10 15.78 2.62
N ASP A 119 23.13 14.52 3.05
CA ASP A 119 23.53 13.41 2.21
C ASP A 119 22.42 13.07 1.20
N LYS A 120 22.61 13.52 -0.03
CA LYS A 120 21.65 13.33 -1.12
C LYS A 120 21.49 11.87 -1.57
N PHE A 121 22.53 11.06 -1.38
CA PHE A 121 22.45 9.63 -1.68
C PHE A 121 21.57 8.91 -0.66
N ALA A 122 21.82 9.14 0.63
CA ALA A 122 20.99 8.60 1.71
C ALA A 122 19.52 9.05 1.57
N LEU A 123 19.29 10.33 1.24
CA LEU A 123 17.93 10.86 1.00
C LEU A 123 17.23 10.08 -0.13
N LYS A 124 17.91 9.86 -1.25
CA LYS A 124 17.36 9.16 -2.41
C LYS A 124 17.03 7.69 -2.11
N GLN A 125 17.85 7.01 -1.30
CA GLN A 125 17.58 5.66 -0.84
C GLN A 125 16.33 5.63 0.06
N TYR A 126 16.23 6.56 1.00
CA TYR A 126 15.08 6.70 1.88
C TYR A 126 13.78 7.02 1.11
N GLU A 127 13.83 7.91 0.13
CA GLU A 127 12.70 8.20 -0.76
C GLU A 127 12.20 6.95 -1.51
N LYS A 128 13.12 6.06 -1.92
CA LYS A 128 12.76 4.79 -2.56
C LYS A 128 12.05 3.84 -1.60
N GLU A 129 12.46 3.80 -0.34
CA GLU A 129 11.78 3.02 0.70
C GLU A 129 10.38 3.58 1.00
N ILE A 130 10.25 4.91 1.12
CA ILE A 130 8.96 5.59 1.26
C ILE A 130 8.05 5.25 0.08
N GLU A 131 8.54 5.34 -1.15
CA GLU A 131 7.78 5.00 -2.36
C GLU A 131 7.22 3.58 -2.29
N ASN A 132 8.07 2.59 -1.94
CA ASN A 132 7.64 1.21 -1.82
C ASN A 132 6.58 1.01 -0.72
N ASN A 133 6.75 1.65 0.43
CA ASN A 133 5.77 1.60 1.53
C ASN A 133 4.43 2.23 1.14
N LEU A 134 4.45 3.35 0.41
CA LEU A 134 3.23 4.00 -0.09
C LEU A 134 2.52 3.14 -1.14
N ILE A 135 3.28 2.50 -2.04
CA ILE A 135 2.73 1.55 -3.02
C ILE A 135 2.02 0.41 -2.30
N ASN A 136 2.65 -0.22 -1.31
CA ASN A 136 2.06 -1.32 -0.55
C ASN A 136 0.74 -0.90 0.11
N LYS A 137 0.71 0.26 0.78
CA LYS A 137 -0.51 0.81 1.40
C LYS A 137 -1.63 1.07 0.39
N ILE A 138 -1.30 1.55 -0.81
CA ILE A 138 -2.29 1.81 -1.86
C ILE A 138 -2.82 0.49 -2.42
N VAL A 139 -1.95 -0.48 -2.67
CA VAL A 139 -2.34 -1.82 -3.13
C VAL A 139 -3.27 -2.48 -2.11
N GLU A 140 -2.92 -2.44 -0.82
CA GLU A 140 -3.77 -2.96 0.25
C GLU A 140 -5.17 -2.35 0.24
N LYS A 141 -5.28 -1.01 0.18
CA LYS A 141 -6.57 -0.31 0.08
C LYS A 141 -7.36 -0.73 -1.17
N SER A 142 -6.65 -0.89 -2.29
CA SER A 142 -7.27 -1.30 -3.55
C SER A 142 -7.79 -2.74 -3.46
N VAL A 143 -7.00 -3.66 -2.89
CA VAL A 143 -7.39 -5.07 -2.70
C VAL A 143 -8.62 -5.20 -1.81
N VAL A 144 -8.68 -4.45 -0.69
CA VAL A 144 -9.87 -4.43 0.17
C VAL A 144 -11.10 -3.98 -0.62
N TYR A 145 -10.98 -2.90 -1.38
CA TYR A 145 -12.10 -2.40 -2.18
C TYR A 145 -12.54 -3.39 -3.28
N LEU A 146 -11.59 -4.01 -3.99
CA LEU A 146 -11.88 -4.99 -5.03
C LEU A 146 -12.51 -6.26 -4.48
N SER A 147 -12.20 -6.63 -3.23
CA SER A 147 -12.79 -7.79 -2.56
C SER A 147 -14.21 -7.55 -2.06
N ASP A 148 -14.64 -6.29 -1.95
CA ASP A 148 -15.97 -5.89 -1.49
C ASP A 148 -16.93 -5.58 -2.66
N LEU A 149 -16.50 -5.78 -3.93
CA LEU A 149 -17.30 -5.61 -5.15
C LEU A 149 -18.08 -6.87 -5.50
#